data_881b139bbeaca769eaed638484c4e134
#
_entry.id   881b139bbeaca769eaed638484c4e134
#
_cell.length_a   1.000
_cell.length_b   1.000
_cell.length_c   1.000
_cell.angle_alpha   90.00
_cell.angle_beta   90.00
_cell.angle_gamma   90.00
#
_symmetry.space_group_name_H-M   'P 1'
#
loop_
_entity.id
_entity.type
_entity.pdbx_description
1 polymer ?
#
loop_
_entity_poly.entity_id
_entity_poly.type
_entity_poly.pdbx_seq_one_letter_code
_entity_poly.pdbx_strand_id
1 'polypeptide(L)'
;MKDFAGKVAVITGAGSGFGRAFARHAHARGMKLVLADVERDALNAVVAELGSTGATVIGEVVDVAQDADVQRLADRAWAEMGGVHLLFNNAGVGCGGLVWENSAHDWQWVLGVNLWGVVHGLRHFVPRMIAQGEPGHVVNTASVAGLVCAPNMGIYNVSKHAVVALTETLAHDLRLAGAPIGVSLLCPAFVPTGIAQSHRNRPDALRAGPPTASQRAAQAAISKAVDSGKLSAVEVADMTFEAIAADRFYVLTHPQILPTVQLRFDDILQQRNPSDPFATRPQHKPRL
;
A
#
# COMPACT_ATOMS: atom_id res chain seq x y z
N MET A 1 16.92 2.79 -8.16
CA MET A 1 17.53 1.45 -8.40
C MET A 1 17.32 1.05 -9.85
N LYS A 2 18.39 0.73 -10.63
CA LYS A 2 18.27 0.40 -12.07
C LYS A 2 18.55 -1.07 -12.37
N ASP A 3 19.37 -1.70 -11.55
CA ASP A 3 19.69 -3.13 -11.64
C ASP A 3 18.89 -3.90 -10.60
N PHE A 4 18.12 -4.89 -11.05
CA PHE A 4 17.26 -5.72 -10.23
C PHE A 4 17.76 -7.17 -10.11
N ALA A 5 18.55 -7.65 -11.09
CA ALA A 5 18.97 -9.03 -11.15
C ALA A 5 19.77 -9.46 -9.92
N GLY A 6 19.41 -10.58 -9.31
CA GLY A 6 20.03 -11.12 -8.09
C GLY A 6 19.73 -10.35 -6.80
N LYS A 7 19.07 -9.19 -6.88
CA LYS A 7 18.67 -8.39 -5.72
C LYS A 7 17.44 -9.00 -5.02
N VAL A 8 17.24 -8.65 -3.76
CA VAL A 8 16.16 -9.21 -2.92
C VAL A 8 15.03 -8.20 -2.81
N ALA A 9 13.80 -8.65 -3.10
CA ALA A 9 12.58 -7.89 -2.86
C ALA A 9 11.76 -8.51 -1.73
N VAL A 10 11.32 -7.68 -0.78
CA VAL A 10 10.33 -8.02 0.25
C VAL A 10 9.01 -7.36 -0.10
N ILE A 11 7.91 -8.12 -0.12
CA ILE A 11 6.60 -7.64 -0.55
C ILE A 11 5.55 -8.08 0.46
N THR A 12 4.87 -7.11 1.11
CA THR A 12 3.73 -7.38 1.99
C THR A 12 2.41 -7.32 1.20
N GLY A 13 1.41 -8.12 1.61
CA GLY A 13 0.16 -8.27 0.86
C GLY A 13 0.39 -8.99 -0.49
N ALA A 14 1.32 -9.95 -0.52
CA ALA A 14 1.79 -10.60 -1.74
C ALA A 14 0.83 -11.65 -2.31
N GLY A 15 -0.15 -12.10 -1.55
CA GLY A 15 -1.10 -13.15 -1.96
C GLY A 15 -2.09 -12.70 -3.04
N SER A 16 -2.32 -11.39 -3.20
CA SER A 16 -3.32 -10.88 -4.14
C SER A 16 -2.97 -9.50 -4.72
N GLY A 17 -3.82 -9.02 -5.63
CA GLY A 17 -3.80 -7.63 -6.13
C GLY A 17 -2.43 -7.13 -6.57
N PHE A 18 -2.05 -5.95 -6.08
CA PHE A 18 -0.77 -5.33 -6.41
C PHE A 18 0.42 -6.14 -5.92
N GLY A 19 0.35 -6.69 -4.69
CA GLY A 19 1.47 -7.45 -4.13
C GLY A 19 1.84 -8.66 -4.99
N ARG A 20 0.84 -9.42 -5.47
CA ARG A 20 1.06 -10.52 -6.43
C ARG A 20 1.63 -10.02 -7.76
N ALA A 21 1.14 -8.87 -8.26
CA ALA A 21 1.67 -8.27 -9.48
C ALA A 21 3.13 -7.82 -9.29
N PHE A 22 3.47 -7.17 -8.18
CA PHE A 22 4.85 -6.80 -7.86
C PHE A 22 5.77 -8.02 -7.75
N ALA A 23 5.30 -9.12 -7.12
CA ALA A 23 6.07 -10.35 -7.02
C ALA A 23 6.41 -10.93 -8.40
N ARG A 24 5.44 -10.98 -9.32
CA ARG A 24 5.65 -11.42 -10.71
C ARG A 24 6.62 -10.51 -11.47
N HIS A 25 6.50 -9.19 -11.30
CA HIS A 25 7.38 -8.22 -11.95
C HIS A 25 8.81 -8.26 -11.40
N ALA A 26 8.98 -8.44 -10.09
CA ALA A 26 10.28 -8.62 -9.47
C ALA A 26 10.93 -9.95 -9.95
N HIS A 27 10.13 -11.02 -9.97
CA HIS A 27 10.56 -12.31 -10.49
C HIS A 27 11.05 -12.22 -11.96
N ALA A 28 10.26 -11.61 -12.84
CA ALA A 28 10.62 -11.44 -14.26
C ALA A 28 11.90 -10.62 -14.47
N ARG A 29 12.34 -9.86 -13.46
CA ARG A 29 13.60 -9.10 -13.42
C ARG A 29 14.73 -9.85 -12.73
N GLY A 30 14.56 -11.13 -12.41
CA GLY A 30 15.58 -11.97 -11.80
C GLY A 30 15.85 -11.68 -10.33
N MET A 31 14.89 -11.06 -9.60
CA MET A 31 15.02 -10.84 -8.16
C MET A 31 14.74 -12.11 -7.36
N LYS A 32 15.37 -12.21 -6.19
CA LYS A 32 15.00 -13.14 -5.12
C LYS A 32 13.83 -12.53 -4.34
N LEU A 33 12.88 -13.35 -3.87
CA LEU A 33 11.63 -12.86 -3.31
C LEU A 33 11.39 -13.36 -1.89
N VAL A 34 10.99 -12.43 -1.02
CA VAL A 34 10.42 -12.71 0.30
C VAL A 34 8.99 -12.17 0.31
N LEU A 35 8.03 -13.05 0.26
CA LEU A 35 6.62 -12.73 0.12
C LEU A 35 5.89 -12.88 1.45
N ALA A 36 5.12 -11.88 1.85
CA ALA A 36 4.38 -11.89 3.08
C ALA A 36 2.90 -11.59 2.84
N ASP A 37 2.03 -12.36 3.46
CA ASP A 37 0.58 -12.14 3.48
C ASP A 37 -0.05 -12.75 4.72
N VAL A 38 -1.19 -12.25 5.14
CA VAL A 38 -1.97 -12.86 6.23
C VAL A 38 -2.75 -14.08 5.74
N GLU A 39 -3.08 -14.14 4.45
CA GLU A 39 -3.82 -15.24 3.82
C GLU A 39 -2.87 -16.34 3.35
N ARG A 40 -2.67 -17.35 4.20
CA ARG A 40 -1.74 -18.47 3.98
C ARG A 40 -1.89 -19.14 2.63
N ASP A 41 -3.11 -19.49 2.23
CA ASP A 41 -3.35 -20.25 1.00
C ASP A 41 -3.08 -19.41 -0.25
N ALA A 42 -3.48 -18.14 -0.23
CA ALA A 42 -3.19 -17.20 -1.31
C ALA A 42 -1.68 -16.94 -1.45
N LEU A 43 -0.97 -16.78 -0.33
CA LEU A 43 0.48 -16.65 -0.30
C LEU A 43 1.17 -17.89 -0.86
N ASN A 44 0.80 -19.09 -0.38
CA ASN A 44 1.37 -20.36 -0.82
C ASN A 44 1.17 -20.58 -2.33
N ALA A 45 0.01 -20.19 -2.87
CA ALA A 45 -0.26 -20.27 -4.29
C ALA A 45 0.72 -19.40 -5.12
N VAL A 46 1.03 -18.17 -4.67
CA VAL A 46 2.00 -17.29 -5.34
C VAL A 46 3.42 -17.83 -5.20
N VAL A 47 3.80 -18.32 -4.03
CA VAL A 47 5.13 -18.93 -3.80
C VAL A 47 5.32 -20.14 -4.70
N ALA A 48 4.33 -21.02 -4.80
CA ALA A 48 4.40 -22.19 -5.67
C ALA A 48 4.46 -21.82 -7.16
N GLU A 49 3.64 -20.82 -7.57
CA GLU A 49 3.64 -20.31 -8.94
C GLU A 49 5.03 -19.84 -9.37
N LEU A 50 5.66 -18.98 -8.55
CA LEU A 50 6.96 -18.37 -8.90
C LEU A 50 8.13 -19.34 -8.67
N GLY A 51 8.07 -20.17 -7.62
CA GLY A 51 9.09 -21.18 -7.34
C GLY A 51 9.20 -22.27 -8.40
N SER A 52 8.09 -22.61 -9.08
CA SER A 52 8.08 -23.61 -10.16
C SER A 52 8.93 -23.21 -11.39
N THR A 53 9.27 -21.94 -11.51
CA THR A 53 10.09 -21.38 -12.58
C THR A 53 11.57 -21.25 -12.23
N GLY A 54 12.01 -21.82 -11.08
CA GLY A 54 13.39 -21.82 -10.63
C GLY A 54 13.80 -20.55 -9.84
N ALA A 55 12.85 -19.68 -9.48
CA ALA A 55 13.13 -18.51 -8.66
C ALA A 55 13.43 -18.90 -7.21
N THR A 56 14.31 -18.11 -6.56
CA THR A 56 14.48 -18.16 -5.10
C THR A 56 13.35 -17.37 -4.45
N VAL A 57 12.32 -18.07 -3.95
CA VAL A 57 11.12 -17.46 -3.35
C VAL A 57 10.83 -18.10 -2.01
N ILE A 58 10.65 -17.31 -0.98
CA ILE A 58 10.14 -17.76 0.32
C ILE A 58 8.86 -17.01 0.67
N GLY A 59 7.95 -17.68 1.38
CA GLY A 59 6.70 -17.13 1.90
C GLY A 59 6.68 -17.13 3.42
N GLU A 60 6.17 -16.05 4.02
CA GLU A 60 5.97 -15.90 5.45
C GLU A 60 4.55 -15.41 5.74
N VAL A 61 3.82 -16.12 6.60
CA VAL A 61 2.50 -15.65 7.04
C VAL A 61 2.68 -14.54 8.07
N VAL A 62 2.23 -13.34 7.74
CA VAL A 62 2.48 -12.12 8.51
C VAL A 62 1.21 -11.30 8.61
N ASP A 63 0.79 -10.97 9.81
CA ASP A 63 -0.10 -9.83 10.05
C ASP A 63 0.75 -8.57 10.25
N VAL A 64 0.75 -7.67 9.27
CA VAL A 64 1.56 -6.45 9.33
C VAL A 64 1.17 -5.50 10.46
N ALA A 65 -0.03 -5.66 11.04
CA ALA A 65 -0.46 -4.93 12.23
C ALA A 65 0.29 -5.37 13.50
N GLN A 66 1.00 -6.51 13.47
CA GLN A 66 1.77 -7.04 14.58
C GLN A 66 3.28 -6.77 14.37
N ASP A 67 3.87 -5.95 15.25
CA ASP A 67 5.29 -5.57 15.18
C ASP A 67 6.21 -6.81 15.17
N ALA A 68 5.94 -7.80 16.03
CA ALA A 68 6.72 -9.03 16.12
C ALA A 68 6.70 -9.87 14.83
N ASP A 69 5.59 -9.85 14.08
CA ASP A 69 5.49 -10.57 12.81
C ASP A 69 6.36 -9.93 11.75
N VAL A 70 6.36 -8.58 11.67
CA VAL A 70 7.19 -7.85 10.72
C VAL A 70 8.68 -7.94 11.09
N GLN A 71 9.00 -7.94 12.40
CA GLN A 71 10.36 -8.23 12.86
C GLN A 71 10.84 -9.60 12.39
N ARG A 72 10.03 -10.65 12.61
CA ARG A 72 10.33 -12.03 12.19
C ARG A 72 10.52 -12.11 10.67
N LEU A 73 9.68 -11.41 9.89
CA LEU A 73 9.85 -11.32 8.44
C LEU A 73 11.20 -10.71 8.06
N ALA A 74 11.59 -9.63 8.72
CA ALA A 74 12.89 -8.99 8.49
C ALA A 74 14.05 -9.93 8.85
N ASP A 75 14.00 -10.57 10.02
CA ASP A 75 15.04 -11.52 10.45
C ASP A 75 15.21 -12.65 9.45
N ARG A 76 14.10 -13.20 8.96
CA ARG A 76 14.10 -14.26 7.95
C ARG A 76 14.66 -13.78 6.60
N ALA A 77 14.31 -12.58 6.18
CA ALA A 77 14.81 -12.02 4.91
C ALA A 77 16.34 -11.93 4.91
N TRP A 78 16.96 -11.44 5.99
CA TRP A 78 18.43 -11.39 6.09
C TRP A 78 19.06 -12.76 6.25
N ALA A 79 18.47 -13.66 7.06
CA ALA A 79 19.02 -15.00 7.29
C ALA A 79 19.04 -15.87 6.02
N GLU A 80 17.96 -15.83 5.21
CA GLU A 80 17.82 -16.72 4.05
C GLU A 80 18.29 -16.07 2.73
N MET A 81 18.21 -14.73 2.60
CA MET A 81 18.53 -14.04 1.35
C MET A 81 19.83 -13.21 1.42
N GLY A 82 20.34 -12.95 2.63
CA GLY A 82 21.57 -12.21 2.86
C GLY A 82 21.44 -10.69 2.81
N GLY A 83 20.26 -10.15 2.50
CA GLY A 83 20.02 -8.70 2.44
C GLY A 83 18.67 -8.36 1.84
N VAL A 84 18.31 -7.06 1.84
CA VAL A 84 17.08 -6.54 1.21
C VAL A 84 17.40 -5.28 0.42
N HIS A 85 16.96 -5.21 -0.83
CA HIS A 85 17.22 -4.11 -1.74
C HIS A 85 15.97 -3.37 -2.16
N LEU A 86 14.81 -4.05 -2.15
CA LEU A 86 13.53 -3.47 -2.51
C LEU A 86 12.48 -3.89 -1.49
N LEU A 87 11.88 -2.91 -0.80
CA LEU A 87 10.83 -3.12 0.18
C LEU A 87 9.51 -2.56 -0.34
N PHE A 88 8.49 -3.40 -0.47
CA PHE A 88 7.11 -2.99 -0.72
C PHE A 88 6.27 -3.11 0.56
N ASN A 89 5.99 -2.00 1.22
CA ASN A 89 4.95 -1.88 2.22
C ASN A 89 3.62 -1.69 1.50
N ASN A 90 3.01 -2.80 1.10
CA ASN A 90 1.86 -2.79 0.21
C ASN A 90 0.58 -3.35 0.85
N ALA A 91 0.66 -4.19 1.87
CA ALA A 91 -0.52 -4.71 2.56
C ALA A 91 -1.48 -3.58 2.96
N GLY A 92 -2.78 -3.76 2.72
CA GLY A 92 -3.76 -2.73 3.00
C GLY A 92 -5.19 -3.25 2.96
N VAL A 93 -6.08 -2.59 3.71
CA VAL A 93 -7.50 -2.91 3.82
C VAL A 93 -8.33 -1.67 3.55
N GLY A 94 -9.56 -1.86 3.03
CA GLY A 94 -10.53 -0.82 2.78
C GLY A 94 -11.62 -0.79 3.86
N CYS A 95 -12.03 0.40 4.27
CA CYS A 95 -13.18 0.64 5.13
C CYS A 95 -13.77 2.00 4.82
N GLY A 96 -15.10 2.09 4.83
CA GLY A 96 -15.84 3.34 4.66
C GLY A 96 -16.89 3.50 5.75
N GLY A 97 -17.67 4.58 5.66
CA GLY A 97 -18.68 4.99 6.63
C GLY A 97 -18.48 6.43 7.07
N LEU A 98 -19.53 7.06 7.59
CA LEU A 98 -19.44 8.39 8.20
C LEU A 98 -18.47 8.36 9.38
N VAL A 99 -17.65 9.41 9.51
CA VAL A 99 -16.53 9.45 10.48
C VAL A 99 -16.99 9.09 11.90
N TRP A 100 -18.15 9.59 12.31
CA TRP A 100 -18.69 9.38 13.65
C TRP A 100 -19.45 8.06 13.86
N GLU A 101 -19.68 7.28 12.78
CA GLU A 101 -20.32 5.97 12.86
C GLU A 101 -19.31 4.81 12.92
N ASN A 102 -18.05 5.08 12.59
CA ASN A 102 -17.01 4.06 12.65
C ASN A 102 -16.61 3.78 14.11
N SER A 103 -16.62 2.51 14.50
CA SER A 103 -16.26 2.06 15.85
C SER A 103 -14.75 2.17 16.11
N ALA A 104 -14.35 2.15 17.39
CA ALA A 104 -12.94 2.07 17.77
C ALA A 104 -12.23 0.86 17.14
N HIS A 105 -12.92 -0.29 17.00
CA HIS A 105 -12.37 -1.47 16.34
C HIS A 105 -12.15 -1.25 14.83
N ASP A 106 -13.01 -0.47 14.15
CA ASP A 106 -12.79 -0.10 12.75
C ASP A 106 -11.50 0.71 12.60
N TRP A 107 -11.32 1.71 13.47
CA TRP A 107 -10.12 2.54 13.51
C TRP A 107 -8.88 1.72 13.81
N GLN A 108 -8.93 0.85 14.85
CA GLN A 108 -7.80 0.00 15.23
C GLN A 108 -7.39 -0.93 14.09
N TRP A 109 -8.34 -1.59 13.45
CA TRP A 109 -8.05 -2.50 12.34
C TRP A 109 -7.42 -1.79 11.15
N VAL A 110 -8.06 -0.72 10.66
CA VAL A 110 -7.58 -0.03 9.43
C VAL A 110 -6.25 0.67 9.67
N LEU A 111 -6.07 1.36 10.80
CA LEU A 111 -4.79 1.98 11.11
C LEU A 111 -3.72 0.94 11.42
N GLY A 112 -4.07 -0.16 12.06
CA GLY A 112 -3.15 -1.29 12.31
C GLY A 112 -2.52 -1.80 11.02
N VAL A 113 -3.34 -2.07 10.01
CA VAL A 113 -2.83 -2.58 8.73
C VAL A 113 -2.22 -1.47 7.87
N ASN A 114 -2.99 -0.41 7.57
CA ASN A 114 -2.61 0.58 6.56
C ASN A 114 -1.49 1.53 6.99
N LEU A 115 -1.38 1.84 8.28
CA LEU A 115 -0.38 2.77 8.83
C LEU A 115 0.68 2.02 9.61
N TRP A 116 0.29 1.30 10.67
CA TRP A 116 1.27 0.61 11.52
C TRP A 116 2.03 -0.47 10.74
N GLY A 117 1.38 -1.16 9.79
CA GLY A 117 2.09 -2.08 8.91
C GLY A 117 3.23 -1.42 8.12
N VAL A 118 3.03 -0.18 7.63
CA VAL A 118 4.10 0.60 6.99
C VAL A 118 5.16 1.02 8.02
N VAL A 119 4.73 1.51 9.18
CA VAL A 119 5.66 1.92 10.27
C VAL A 119 6.55 0.75 10.68
N HIS A 120 5.98 -0.45 10.92
CA HIS A 120 6.74 -1.65 11.27
C HIS A 120 7.72 -2.04 10.17
N GLY A 121 7.27 -2.01 8.89
CA GLY A 121 8.15 -2.23 7.74
C GLY A 121 9.34 -1.26 7.73
N LEU A 122 9.11 0.03 7.90
CA LEU A 122 10.19 1.01 7.94
C LEU A 122 11.13 0.79 9.13
N ARG A 123 10.60 0.52 10.33
CA ARG A 123 11.40 0.31 11.55
C ARG A 123 12.32 -0.91 11.46
N HIS A 124 11.85 -2.01 10.92
CA HIS A 124 12.60 -3.26 10.90
C HIS A 124 13.50 -3.43 9.67
N PHE A 125 13.16 -2.78 8.55
CA PHE A 125 13.92 -2.93 7.30
C PHE A 125 14.88 -1.77 7.04
N VAL A 126 14.43 -0.51 7.16
CA VAL A 126 15.23 0.64 6.71
C VAL A 126 16.58 0.76 7.44
N PRO A 127 16.69 0.62 8.78
CA PRO A 127 17.98 0.67 9.45
C PRO A 127 18.96 -0.42 8.96
N ARG A 128 18.46 -1.61 8.67
CA ARG A 128 19.28 -2.72 8.16
C ARG A 128 19.68 -2.50 6.70
N MET A 129 18.81 -1.94 5.86
CA MET A 129 19.13 -1.54 4.48
C MET A 129 20.19 -0.44 4.46
N ILE A 130 20.14 0.53 5.38
CA ILE A 130 21.18 1.56 5.54
C ILE A 130 22.51 0.92 5.95
N ALA A 131 22.50 0.04 6.95
CA ALA A 131 23.70 -0.66 7.42
C ALA A 131 24.31 -1.57 6.33
N GLN A 132 23.48 -2.12 5.43
CA GLN A 132 23.93 -2.90 4.27
C GLN A 132 24.76 -2.05 3.29
N GLY A 133 24.52 -0.73 3.19
CA GLY A 133 25.29 0.20 2.39
C GLY A 133 25.13 0.06 0.87
N GLU A 134 24.23 -0.81 0.42
CA GLU A 134 23.94 -1.03 -1.01
C GLU A 134 22.79 -0.15 -1.49
N PRO A 135 22.75 0.19 -2.80
CA PRO A 135 21.60 0.87 -3.38
C PRO A 135 20.30 0.08 -3.19
N GLY A 136 19.32 0.72 -2.58
CA GLY A 136 18.01 0.14 -2.30
C GLY A 136 16.86 1.04 -2.69
N HIS A 137 15.62 0.55 -2.50
CA HIS A 137 14.43 1.32 -2.73
C HIS A 137 13.28 0.88 -1.82
N VAL A 138 12.50 1.85 -1.33
CA VAL A 138 11.28 1.60 -0.54
C VAL A 138 10.07 2.09 -1.33
N VAL A 139 9.06 1.26 -1.45
CA VAL A 139 7.76 1.62 -2.04
C VAL A 139 6.69 1.49 -0.96
N ASN A 140 6.03 2.60 -0.63
CA ASN A 140 4.88 2.60 0.26
C ASN A 140 3.59 2.80 -0.54
N THR A 141 2.64 1.88 -0.39
CA THR A 141 1.34 1.96 -1.07
C THR A 141 0.35 2.81 -0.27
N ALA A 142 0.21 4.07 -0.69
CA ALA A 142 -0.85 4.96 -0.21
C ALA A 142 -2.13 4.77 -1.05
N SER A 143 -2.69 5.84 -1.57
CA SER A 143 -3.86 5.92 -2.45
C SER A 143 -4.06 7.38 -2.87
N VAL A 144 -4.85 7.63 -3.91
CA VAL A 144 -5.42 8.98 -4.15
C VAL A 144 -6.21 9.49 -2.94
N ALA A 145 -6.76 8.60 -2.10
CA ALA A 145 -7.38 8.94 -0.81
C ALA A 145 -6.40 9.48 0.23
N GLY A 146 -5.09 9.44 -0.02
CA GLY A 146 -4.06 10.13 0.75
C GLY A 146 -3.78 11.55 0.26
N LEU A 147 -4.35 11.96 -0.87
CA LEU A 147 -4.17 13.27 -1.48
C LEU A 147 -5.47 14.09 -1.48
N VAL A 148 -6.63 13.43 -1.42
CA VAL A 148 -7.97 14.04 -1.38
C VAL A 148 -8.82 13.42 -0.28
N CYS A 149 -9.82 14.16 0.24
CA CYS A 149 -10.68 13.73 1.33
C CYS A 149 -12.10 13.46 0.83
N ALA A 150 -12.34 12.28 0.23
CA ALA A 150 -13.68 11.92 -0.19
C ALA A 150 -14.59 11.69 1.03
N PRO A 151 -15.87 12.14 1.00
CA PRO A 151 -16.82 11.87 2.06
C PRO A 151 -17.10 10.35 2.19
N ASN A 152 -17.56 9.94 3.36
CA ASN A 152 -17.91 8.56 3.69
C ASN A 152 -16.70 7.58 3.66
N MET A 153 -15.46 8.11 3.75
CA MET A 153 -14.21 7.33 3.74
C MET A 153 -13.22 7.79 4.82
N GLY A 154 -13.71 8.32 5.94
CA GLY A 154 -12.88 9.03 6.92
C GLY A 154 -11.66 8.25 7.39
N ILE A 155 -11.83 7.01 7.89
CA ILE A 155 -10.71 6.19 8.40
C ILE A 155 -9.69 5.91 7.29
N TYR A 156 -10.17 5.55 6.10
CA TYR A 156 -9.30 5.24 4.97
C TYR A 156 -8.51 6.47 4.52
N ASN A 157 -9.18 7.64 4.40
CA ASN A 157 -8.51 8.90 4.08
C ASN A 157 -7.41 9.21 5.10
N VAL A 158 -7.71 9.13 6.41
CA VAL A 158 -6.72 9.37 7.47
C VAL A 158 -5.55 8.42 7.35
N SER A 159 -5.80 7.11 7.19
CA SER A 159 -4.73 6.13 7.07
C SER A 159 -3.80 6.42 5.89
N LYS A 160 -4.36 6.79 4.74
CA LYS A 160 -3.59 7.04 3.52
C LYS A 160 -2.89 8.40 3.49
N HIS A 161 -3.47 9.45 4.10
CA HIS A 161 -2.78 10.72 4.35
C HIS A 161 -1.59 10.53 5.30
N ALA A 162 -1.73 9.71 6.34
CA ALA A 162 -0.63 9.39 7.23
C ALA A 162 0.53 8.68 6.49
N VAL A 163 0.22 7.74 5.59
CA VAL A 163 1.25 7.08 4.77
C VAL A 163 1.92 8.08 3.80
N VAL A 164 1.18 9.04 3.24
CA VAL A 164 1.77 10.10 2.40
C VAL A 164 2.78 10.89 3.21
N ALA A 165 2.37 11.48 4.35
CA ALA A 165 3.26 12.29 5.20
C ALA A 165 4.48 11.49 5.69
N LEU A 166 4.26 10.22 6.12
CA LEU A 166 5.32 9.32 6.56
C LEU A 166 6.35 9.06 5.45
N THR A 167 5.87 8.87 4.21
CA THR A 167 6.74 8.55 3.07
C THR A 167 7.53 9.77 2.60
N GLU A 168 6.91 10.96 2.58
CA GLU A 168 7.59 12.24 2.29
C GLU A 168 8.69 12.50 3.32
N THR A 169 8.37 12.33 4.62
CA THR A 169 9.36 12.46 5.70
C THR A 169 10.50 11.45 5.53
N LEU A 170 10.20 10.18 5.26
CA LEU A 170 11.22 9.15 5.01
C LEU A 170 12.20 9.56 3.89
N ALA A 171 11.70 10.12 2.79
CA ALA A 171 12.55 10.55 1.69
C ALA A 171 13.49 11.70 2.11
N HIS A 172 13.04 12.60 2.98
CA HIS A 172 13.89 13.66 3.54
C HIS A 172 14.91 13.10 4.53
N ASP A 173 14.49 12.18 5.42
CA ASP A 173 15.36 11.57 6.42
C ASP A 173 16.48 10.72 5.79
N LEU A 174 16.15 9.93 4.76
CA LEU A 174 17.16 9.16 4.02
C LEU A 174 18.18 10.05 3.31
N ARG A 175 17.73 11.17 2.76
CA ARG A 175 18.63 12.19 2.17
C ARG A 175 19.52 12.83 3.23
N LEU A 176 18.94 13.17 4.39
CA LEU A 176 19.68 13.73 5.53
C LEU A 176 20.73 12.74 6.04
N ALA A 177 20.42 11.43 6.07
CA ALA A 177 21.32 10.37 6.47
C ALA A 177 22.36 10.00 5.40
N GLY A 178 22.27 10.56 4.19
CA GLY A 178 23.15 10.19 3.06
C GLY A 178 23.00 8.73 2.62
N ALA A 179 21.84 8.11 2.89
CA ALA A 179 21.59 6.70 2.58
C ALA A 179 21.32 6.50 1.07
N PRO A 180 21.90 5.47 0.44
CA PRO A 180 21.70 5.18 -0.98
C PRO A 180 20.35 4.46 -1.24
N ILE A 181 19.28 4.93 -0.61
CA ILE A 181 17.95 4.31 -0.67
C ILE A 181 16.97 5.31 -1.27
N GLY A 182 16.43 4.97 -2.44
CA GLY A 182 15.33 5.72 -3.06
C GLY A 182 13.98 5.42 -2.42
N VAL A 183 13.00 6.29 -2.65
CA VAL A 183 11.64 6.12 -2.11
C VAL A 183 10.61 6.44 -3.19
N SER A 184 9.59 5.60 -3.31
CA SER A 184 8.42 5.87 -4.13
C SER A 184 7.13 5.76 -3.31
N LEU A 185 6.26 6.74 -3.48
CA LEU A 185 4.91 6.79 -2.91
C LEU A 185 3.90 6.40 -3.99
N LEU A 186 3.36 5.20 -3.91
CA LEU A 186 2.35 4.71 -4.85
C LEU A 186 0.95 5.18 -4.43
N CYS A 187 0.30 5.95 -5.29
CA CYS A 187 -1.04 6.51 -5.07
C CYS A 187 -2.03 6.02 -6.14
N PRO A 188 -2.52 4.78 -6.08
CA PRO A 188 -3.53 4.29 -7.01
C PRO A 188 -4.92 4.85 -6.68
N ALA A 189 -5.78 4.93 -7.70
CA ALA A 189 -7.22 5.06 -7.52
C ALA A 189 -7.89 3.67 -7.56
N PHE A 190 -9.03 3.56 -8.20
CA PHE A 190 -9.76 2.30 -8.28
C PHE A 190 -9.15 1.36 -9.32
N VAL A 191 -8.67 0.21 -8.87
CA VAL A 191 -8.08 -0.85 -9.68
C VAL A 191 -8.70 -2.17 -9.23
N PRO A 192 -9.12 -3.07 -10.13
CA PRO A 192 -9.70 -4.36 -9.79
C PRO A 192 -8.71 -5.22 -8.98
N THR A 193 -8.92 -5.24 -7.65
CA THR A 193 -8.15 -6.01 -6.67
C THR A 193 -9.08 -6.51 -5.58
N GLY A 194 -8.59 -7.35 -4.68
CA GLY A 194 -9.35 -7.86 -3.53
C GLY A 194 -9.64 -6.86 -2.42
N ILE A 195 -9.31 -5.57 -2.59
CA ILE A 195 -9.45 -4.57 -1.52
C ILE A 195 -10.91 -4.34 -1.08
N ALA A 196 -11.86 -4.46 -1.99
CA ALA A 196 -13.29 -4.34 -1.68
C ALA A 196 -13.79 -5.48 -0.77
N GLN A 197 -13.11 -6.62 -0.73
CA GLN A 197 -13.42 -7.77 0.12
C GLN A 197 -12.47 -7.90 1.31
N SER A 198 -11.71 -6.88 1.66
CA SER A 198 -10.66 -6.96 2.71
C SER A 198 -11.22 -7.31 4.11
N HIS A 199 -12.51 -7.07 4.36
CA HIS A 199 -13.18 -7.45 5.60
C HIS A 199 -13.08 -8.95 5.95
N ARG A 200 -12.83 -9.84 4.97
CA ARG A 200 -12.56 -11.27 5.21
C ARG A 200 -11.33 -11.51 6.10
N ASN A 201 -10.38 -10.57 6.08
CA ASN A 201 -9.13 -10.62 6.85
C ASN A 201 -9.22 -9.86 8.18
N ARG A 202 -10.42 -9.42 8.57
CA ARG A 202 -10.59 -8.71 9.82
C ARG A 202 -10.54 -9.70 11.00
N PRO A 203 -9.63 -9.50 11.98
CA PRO A 203 -9.53 -10.35 13.15
C PRO A 203 -10.85 -10.38 13.93
N ASP A 204 -11.23 -11.56 14.45
CA ASP A 204 -12.46 -11.74 15.23
C ASP A 204 -12.54 -10.78 16.43
N ALA A 205 -11.41 -10.58 17.11
CA ALA A 205 -11.30 -9.65 18.24
C ALA A 205 -11.62 -8.19 17.89
N LEU A 206 -11.50 -7.82 16.61
CA LEU A 206 -11.77 -6.48 16.12
C LEU A 206 -13.10 -6.39 15.34
N ARG A 207 -13.92 -7.46 15.33
CA ARG A 207 -15.24 -7.39 14.71
C ARG A 207 -16.11 -6.36 15.41
N ALA A 208 -16.71 -5.48 14.61
CA ALA A 208 -17.74 -4.54 15.07
C ALA A 208 -19.12 -5.21 14.98
N GLY A 209 -20.13 -4.54 15.53
CA GLY A 209 -21.53 -4.93 15.33
C GLY A 209 -21.94 -4.89 13.84
N PRO A 210 -23.25 -5.06 13.55
CA PRO A 210 -23.74 -4.99 12.17
C PRO A 210 -23.41 -3.63 11.54
N PRO A 211 -23.05 -3.60 10.24
CA PRO A 211 -22.68 -2.37 9.56
C PRO A 211 -23.83 -1.35 9.54
N THR A 212 -23.51 -0.07 9.70
CA THR A 212 -24.48 1.03 9.58
C THR A 212 -24.94 1.23 8.13
N ALA A 213 -25.94 2.08 7.93
CA ALA A 213 -26.40 2.41 6.58
C ALA A 213 -25.27 3.05 5.74
N SER A 214 -24.51 3.97 6.34
CA SER A 214 -23.39 4.63 5.65
C SER A 214 -22.25 3.67 5.31
N GLN A 215 -21.95 2.71 6.20
CA GLN A 215 -20.93 1.68 5.94
C GLN A 215 -21.36 0.75 4.78
N ARG A 216 -22.63 0.35 4.73
CA ARG A 216 -23.16 -0.44 3.58
C ARG A 216 -23.10 0.34 2.29
N ALA A 217 -23.49 1.62 2.30
CA ALA A 217 -23.41 2.48 1.13
C ALA A 217 -21.97 2.68 0.65
N ALA A 218 -21.03 2.90 1.58
CA ALA A 218 -19.60 3.02 1.26
C ALA A 218 -19.07 1.72 0.64
N GLN A 219 -19.38 0.57 1.25
CA GLN A 219 -18.94 -0.73 0.74
C GLN A 219 -19.45 -0.99 -0.69
N ALA A 220 -20.74 -0.70 -0.96
CA ALA A 220 -21.31 -0.85 -2.30
C ALA A 220 -20.64 0.09 -3.32
N ALA A 221 -20.36 1.35 -2.93
CA ALA A 221 -19.69 2.32 -3.77
C ALA A 221 -18.24 1.92 -4.08
N ILE A 222 -17.50 1.45 -3.06
CA ILE A 222 -16.11 0.95 -3.22
C ILE A 222 -16.11 -0.26 -4.16
N SER A 223 -16.95 -1.26 -3.93
CA SER A 223 -17.01 -2.45 -4.80
C SER A 223 -17.27 -2.07 -6.24
N LYS A 224 -18.31 -1.25 -6.50
CA LYS A 224 -18.64 -0.78 -7.84
C LYS A 224 -17.46 -0.01 -8.50
N ALA A 225 -16.78 0.85 -7.75
CA ALA A 225 -15.68 1.65 -8.26
C ALA A 225 -14.45 0.77 -8.57
N VAL A 226 -14.12 -0.18 -7.70
CA VAL A 226 -13.03 -1.15 -7.90
C VAL A 226 -13.31 -2.02 -9.13
N ASP A 227 -14.52 -2.60 -9.23
CA ASP A 227 -14.90 -3.47 -10.35
C ASP A 227 -14.93 -2.74 -11.70
N SER A 228 -15.18 -1.43 -11.68
CA SER A 228 -15.17 -0.59 -12.89
C SER A 228 -13.80 0.01 -13.23
N GLY A 229 -12.77 -0.29 -12.46
CA GLY A 229 -11.40 0.18 -12.69
C GLY A 229 -10.87 -0.28 -14.05
N LYS A 230 -10.23 0.63 -14.79
CA LYS A 230 -9.74 0.36 -16.15
C LYS A 230 -8.30 -0.15 -16.18
N LEU A 231 -7.49 0.24 -15.19
CA LEU A 231 -6.13 -0.24 -15.05
C LEU A 231 -6.11 -1.59 -14.32
N SER A 232 -5.27 -2.49 -14.79
CA SER A 232 -4.98 -3.76 -14.13
C SER A 232 -3.89 -3.60 -13.05
N ALA A 233 -3.81 -4.56 -12.14
CA ALA A 233 -2.72 -4.62 -11.17
C ALA A 233 -1.34 -4.78 -11.84
N VAL A 234 -1.29 -5.40 -13.01
CA VAL A 234 -0.07 -5.56 -13.82
C VAL A 234 0.42 -4.22 -14.33
N GLU A 235 -0.46 -3.40 -14.94
CA GLU A 235 -0.10 -2.05 -15.41
C GLU A 235 0.37 -1.14 -14.25
N VAL A 236 -0.26 -1.25 -13.07
CA VAL A 236 0.21 -0.52 -11.88
C VAL A 236 1.60 -1.00 -11.45
N ALA A 237 1.88 -2.29 -11.56
CA ALA A 237 3.21 -2.81 -11.27
C ALA A 237 4.25 -2.32 -12.29
N ASP A 238 3.94 -2.28 -13.59
CA ASP A 238 4.81 -1.69 -14.62
C ASP A 238 5.16 -0.24 -14.28
N MET A 239 4.15 0.61 -14.04
CA MET A 239 4.33 2.02 -13.68
C MET A 239 5.20 2.18 -12.41
N THR A 240 5.05 1.27 -11.44
CA THR A 240 5.80 1.29 -10.19
C THR A 240 7.26 0.93 -10.42
N PHE A 241 7.56 -0.14 -11.18
CA PHE A 241 8.95 -0.52 -11.50
C PHE A 241 9.64 0.50 -12.39
N GLU A 242 8.93 1.14 -13.32
CA GLU A 242 9.45 2.30 -14.07
C GLU A 242 9.81 3.47 -13.16
N ALA A 243 8.97 3.77 -12.17
CA ALA A 243 9.22 4.83 -11.19
C ALA A 243 10.44 4.52 -10.32
N ILE A 244 10.61 3.27 -9.86
CA ILE A 244 11.79 2.81 -9.12
C ILE A 244 13.06 2.99 -9.97
N ALA A 245 13.02 2.58 -11.24
CA ALA A 245 14.17 2.71 -12.15
C ALA A 245 14.53 4.17 -12.44
N ALA A 246 13.53 5.06 -12.50
CA ALA A 246 13.68 6.50 -12.71
C ALA A 246 13.93 7.30 -11.43
N ASP A 247 13.96 6.67 -10.26
CA ASP A 247 14.00 7.30 -8.94
C ASP A 247 12.89 8.36 -8.74
N ARG A 248 11.67 8.03 -9.19
CA ARG A 248 10.51 8.89 -9.12
C ARG A 248 9.76 8.68 -7.80
N PHE A 249 9.55 9.76 -7.06
CA PHE A 249 8.88 9.70 -5.76
C PHE A 249 7.36 9.48 -5.90
N TYR A 250 6.62 10.39 -6.54
CA TYR A 250 5.16 10.23 -6.68
C TYR A 250 4.81 9.34 -7.88
N VAL A 251 4.11 8.22 -7.60
CA VAL A 251 3.59 7.29 -8.61
C VAL A 251 2.07 7.41 -8.65
N LEU A 252 1.56 8.33 -9.48
CA LEU A 252 0.13 8.60 -9.65
C LEU A 252 -0.38 7.79 -10.84
N THR A 253 -1.06 6.69 -10.58
CA THR A 253 -1.57 5.81 -11.65
C THR A 253 -2.77 6.40 -12.41
N HIS A 254 -3.43 7.39 -11.80
CA HIS A 254 -4.63 8.04 -12.35
C HIS A 254 -4.43 9.57 -12.34
N PRO A 255 -3.65 10.13 -13.29
CA PRO A 255 -3.31 11.58 -13.31
C PRO A 255 -4.53 12.49 -13.42
N GLN A 256 -5.66 11.97 -13.87
CA GLN A 256 -6.92 12.69 -13.91
C GLN A 256 -7.44 13.12 -12.52
N ILE A 257 -6.85 12.69 -11.40
CA ILE A 257 -7.18 13.17 -10.04
C ILE A 257 -6.53 14.53 -9.73
N LEU A 258 -5.50 14.93 -10.46
CA LEU A 258 -4.72 16.14 -10.18
C LEU A 258 -5.56 17.41 -10.04
N PRO A 259 -6.59 17.67 -10.85
CA PRO A 259 -7.45 18.85 -10.64
C PRO A 259 -8.14 18.85 -9.26
N THR A 260 -8.52 17.68 -8.73
CA THR A 260 -9.12 17.59 -7.38
C THR A 260 -8.07 17.80 -6.29
N VAL A 261 -6.86 17.33 -6.49
CA VAL A 261 -5.72 17.60 -5.59
C VAL A 261 -5.42 19.11 -5.59
N GLN A 262 -5.33 19.73 -6.76
CA GLN A 262 -5.11 21.17 -6.89
C GLN A 262 -6.21 21.98 -6.15
N LEU A 263 -7.48 21.63 -6.36
CA LEU A 263 -8.61 22.29 -5.69
C LEU A 263 -8.45 22.26 -4.16
N ARG A 264 -8.06 21.12 -3.59
CA ARG A 264 -7.80 20.98 -2.14
C ARG A 264 -6.66 21.90 -1.68
N PHE A 265 -5.56 21.96 -2.42
CA PHE A 265 -4.44 22.83 -2.08
C PHE A 265 -4.79 24.32 -2.25
N ASP A 266 -5.58 24.68 -3.25
CA ASP A 266 -6.08 26.06 -3.43
C ASP A 266 -6.97 26.50 -2.25
N ASP A 267 -7.81 25.58 -1.72
CA ASP A 267 -8.61 25.88 -0.51
C ASP A 267 -7.72 26.14 0.70
N ILE A 268 -6.67 25.35 0.89
CA ILE A 268 -5.71 25.50 2.00
C ILE A 268 -4.95 26.84 1.85
N LEU A 269 -4.38 27.11 0.67
CA LEU A 269 -3.58 28.32 0.43
C LEU A 269 -4.40 29.60 0.54
N GLN A 270 -5.66 29.54 0.13
CA GLN A 270 -6.60 30.68 0.19
C GLN A 270 -7.43 30.71 1.48
N GLN A 271 -7.19 29.77 2.41
CA GLN A 271 -7.90 29.66 3.69
C GLN A 271 -9.42 29.60 3.52
N ARG A 272 -9.89 28.88 2.50
CA ARG A 272 -11.32 28.67 2.21
C ARG A 272 -11.83 27.41 2.91
N ASN A 273 -13.15 27.31 3.02
CA ASN A 273 -13.80 26.06 3.41
C ASN A 273 -13.51 24.96 2.38
N PRO A 274 -13.39 23.67 2.80
CA PRO A 274 -13.13 22.58 1.89
C PRO A 274 -14.19 22.47 0.78
N SER A 275 -13.76 22.51 -0.46
CA SER A 275 -14.63 22.30 -1.64
C SER A 275 -15.06 20.82 -1.73
N ASP A 276 -16.19 20.58 -2.38
CA ASP A 276 -16.64 19.21 -2.69
C ASP A 276 -15.60 18.53 -3.60
N PRO A 277 -14.95 17.43 -3.18
CA PRO A 277 -13.95 16.74 -3.99
C PRO A 277 -14.51 16.15 -5.29
N PHE A 278 -15.84 16.08 -5.43
CA PHE A 278 -16.53 15.68 -6.65
C PHE A 278 -16.99 16.86 -7.52
N ALA A 279 -16.66 18.13 -7.17
CA ALA A 279 -17.05 19.30 -7.93
C ALA A 279 -16.63 19.20 -9.41
N THR A 280 -15.43 18.66 -9.67
CA THR A 280 -14.92 18.44 -11.03
C THR A 280 -15.47 17.18 -11.72
N ARG A 281 -16.19 16.31 -10.97
CA ARG A 281 -16.68 15.00 -11.40
C ARG A 281 -17.96 14.59 -10.67
N PRO A 282 -19.05 15.34 -10.79
CA PRO A 282 -20.28 15.13 -10.03
C PRO A 282 -20.92 13.74 -10.23
N GLN A 283 -20.64 13.09 -11.37
CA GLN A 283 -21.10 11.73 -11.68
C GLN A 283 -20.50 10.65 -10.76
N HIS A 284 -19.39 10.93 -10.06
CA HIS A 284 -18.76 10.00 -9.12
C HIS A 284 -19.14 10.24 -7.65
N LYS A 285 -20.00 11.23 -7.39
CA LYS A 285 -20.44 11.55 -6.03
C LYS A 285 -21.24 10.40 -5.44
N PRO A 286 -20.84 9.86 -4.28
CA PRO A 286 -21.61 8.81 -3.61
C PRO A 286 -22.98 9.36 -3.16
N ARG A 287 -23.99 8.52 -3.19
CA ARG A 287 -25.32 8.77 -2.59
C ARG A 287 -25.40 7.95 -1.31
N LEU A 288 -25.84 8.58 -0.22
CA LEU A 288 -26.13 7.92 1.05
C LEU A 288 -27.49 7.22 0.98
#